data_ed72d1ed0803d4058a2af76bf8fd0c03
#
_entry.id   ed72d1ed0803d4058a2af76bf8fd0c03
#
_cell.length_a   1.000
_cell.length_b   1.000
_cell.length_c   1.000
_cell.angle_alpha   90.00
_cell.angle_beta   90.00
_cell.angle_gamma   90.00
#
_symmetry.space_group_name_H-M   'P 1'
#
loop_
_entity.id
_entity.type
_entity.pdbx_description
1 polymer ?
#
loop_
_entity_poly.entity_id
_entity_poly.type
_entity_poly.pdbx_seq_one_letter_code
_entity_poly.pdbx_strand_id
1 'polypeptide(L)'
;MSIFTINELEYISEQRLGRLATVDRDGNPHVVPVGFRHNPETDTIDIGGHNIAQTQKWHDAGRHPRVAFVVDDVLPPWRPRSIEILADVELLESGGEGFARGLDPQIIRLHPVKIIAWGIDEKRQSRKVTAMRIEASANQNHVIV
;
A
#
# COMPACT_ATOMS: atom_id res chain seq x y z
N MET A 1 10.84 14.98 -1.84
CA MET A 1 10.85 14.13 -3.05
C MET A 1 10.28 12.77 -2.73
N SER A 2 9.43 12.26 -3.60
CA SER A 2 8.79 10.97 -3.39
C SER A 2 9.73 9.81 -3.74
N ILE A 3 9.52 8.66 -3.08
CA ILE A 3 10.15 7.40 -3.45
C ILE A 3 9.59 6.83 -4.76
N PHE A 4 8.42 7.33 -5.19
CA PHE A 4 7.81 6.98 -6.47
C PHE A 4 8.24 7.96 -7.54
N THR A 5 8.37 7.48 -8.78
CA THR A 5 8.59 8.39 -9.91
C THR A 5 7.30 9.19 -10.19
N ILE A 6 7.43 10.29 -10.92
CA ILE A 6 6.27 11.10 -11.33
C ILE A 6 5.27 10.24 -12.11
N ASN A 7 5.74 9.40 -13.01
CA ASN A 7 4.87 8.53 -13.80
C ASN A 7 4.21 7.45 -12.94
N GLU A 8 4.89 6.95 -11.93
CA GLU A 8 4.30 6.01 -10.97
C GLU A 8 3.21 6.67 -10.15
N LEU A 9 3.42 7.89 -9.67
CA LEU A 9 2.40 8.64 -8.93
C LEU A 9 1.16 8.92 -9.78
N GLU A 10 1.37 9.31 -11.03
CA GLU A 10 0.27 9.51 -11.97
C GLU A 10 -0.51 8.21 -12.18
N TYR A 11 0.18 7.11 -12.41
CA TYR A 11 -0.44 5.80 -12.57
C TYR A 11 -1.27 5.40 -11.33
N ILE A 12 -0.69 5.52 -10.14
CA ILE A 12 -1.38 5.22 -8.88
C ILE A 12 -2.65 6.05 -8.74
N SER A 13 -2.61 7.33 -9.12
CA SER A 13 -3.76 8.23 -9.00
C SER A 13 -4.91 7.88 -9.94
N GLU A 14 -4.62 7.20 -11.04
CA GLU A 14 -5.62 6.81 -12.04
C GLU A 14 -6.32 5.49 -11.69
N GLN A 15 -5.78 4.71 -10.79
CA GLN A 15 -6.29 3.39 -10.45
C GLN A 15 -7.15 3.45 -9.19
N ARG A 16 -8.26 2.71 -9.18
CA ARG A 16 -9.21 2.70 -8.06
C ARG A 16 -9.00 1.56 -7.09
N LEU A 17 -8.51 0.44 -7.59
CA LEU A 17 -8.32 -0.77 -6.80
C LEU A 17 -6.87 -1.23 -6.87
N GLY A 18 -6.37 -1.65 -5.74
CA GLY A 18 -5.18 -2.46 -5.64
C GLY A 18 -5.54 -3.81 -5.03
N ARG A 19 -4.56 -4.70 -4.93
CA ARG A 19 -4.71 -5.99 -4.30
C ARG A 19 -3.69 -6.10 -3.19
N LEU A 20 -4.19 -6.36 -2.00
CA LEU A 20 -3.37 -6.51 -0.81
C LEU A 20 -3.23 -7.98 -0.47
N ALA A 21 -2.00 -8.46 -0.38
CA ALA A 21 -1.67 -9.81 0.04
C ALA A 21 -1.15 -9.79 1.47
N THR A 22 -1.76 -10.61 2.32
CA THR A 22 -1.41 -10.77 3.72
C THR A 22 -1.23 -12.25 4.03
N VAL A 23 -0.72 -12.55 5.19
CA VAL A 23 -0.51 -13.93 5.64
C VAL A 23 -1.25 -14.13 6.95
N ASP A 24 -2.03 -15.19 7.05
CA ASP A 24 -2.76 -15.49 8.27
C ASP A 24 -1.86 -16.17 9.32
N ARG A 25 -2.46 -16.49 10.50
CA ARG A 25 -1.73 -17.07 11.61
C ARG A 25 -1.11 -18.44 11.29
N ASP A 26 -1.67 -19.14 10.31
CA ASP A 26 -1.23 -20.48 9.93
C ASP A 26 -0.28 -20.45 8.72
N GLY A 27 0.10 -19.26 8.26
CA GLY A 27 1.01 -19.09 7.14
C GLY A 27 0.34 -19.12 5.78
N ASN A 28 -1.00 -19.10 5.72
CA ASN A 28 -1.72 -19.08 4.44
C ASN A 28 -1.76 -17.67 3.87
N PRO A 29 -1.41 -17.50 2.59
CA PRO A 29 -1.54 -16.20 1.95
C PRO A 29 -2.99 -15.91 1.58
N HIS A 30 -3.38 -14.65 1.75
CA HIS A 30 -4.68 -14.13 1.32
C HIS A 30 -4.46 -12.91 0.45
N VAL A 31 -5.31 -12.72 -0.56
CA VAL A 31 -5.27 -11.55 -1.42
C VAL A 31 -6.68 -11.03 -1.62
N VAL A 32 -6.85 -9.72 -1.45
CA VAL A 32 -8.17 -9.08 -1.59
C VAL A 32 -8.02 -7.75 -2.33
N PRO A 33 -9.04 -7.36 -3.11
CA PRO A 33 -9.06 -6.01 -3.68
C PRO A 33 -9.34 -4.99 -2.58
N VAL A 34 -8.67 -3.85 -2.66
CA VAL A 34 -8.83 -2.76 -1.68
C VAL A 34 -8.83 -1.41 -2.40
N GLY A 35 -9.60 -0.47 -1.86
CA GLY A 35 -9.45 0.93 -2.21
C GLY A 35 -8.21 1.50 -1.51
N PHE A 36 -7.53 2.42 -2.16
CA PHE A 36 -6.28 2.95 -1.64
C PHE A 36 -6.04 4.36 -2.14
N ARG A 37 -5.09 5.04 -1.50
CA ARG A 37 -4.55 6.30 -2.01
C ARG A 37 -3.08 6.44 -1.65
N HIS A 38 -2.35 7.19 -2.46
CA HIS A 38 -1.04 7.67 -2.07
C HIS A 38 -1.21 8.86 -1.12
N ASN A 39 -0.53 8.80 0.02
CA ASN A 39 -0.49 9.90 0.97
C ASN A 39 0.78 10.70 0.73
N PRO A 40 0.70 11.94 0.22
CA PRO A 40 1.90 12.72 -0.10
C PRO A 40 2.64 13.22 1.14
N GLU A 41 1.98 13.34 2.28
CA GLU A 41 2.62 13.80 3.51
C GLU A 41 3.58 12.76 4.08
N THR A 42 3.22 11.49 3.99
CA THR A 42 4.03 10.40 4.53
C THR A 42 4.71 9.59 3.45
N ASP A 43 4.32 9.80 2.20
CA ASP A 43 4.81 9.05 1.03
C ASP A 43 4.54 7.55 1.17
N THR A 44 3.33 7.24 1.59
CA THR A 44 2.85 5.88 1.86
C THR A 44 1.62 5.58 1.03
N ILE A 45 1.24 4.30 1.01
CA ILE A 45 -0.05 3.88 0.48
C ILE A 45 -0.97 3.63 1.67
N ASP A 46 -2.08 4.35 1.71
CA ASP A 46 -3.07 4.21 2.77
C ASP A 46 -4.29 3.45 2.24
N ILE A 47 -4.75 2.47 3.00
CA ILE A 47 -5.89 1.63 2.69
C ILE A 47 -6.98 1.89 3.73
N GLY A 48 -8.16 2.27 3.27
CA GLY A 48 -9.33 2.48 4.11
C GLY A 48 -10.47 1.55 3.74
N GLY A 49 -11.54 1.56 4.52
CA GLY A 49 -12.70 0.75 4.24
C GLY A 49 -13.77 0.84 5.31
N HIS A 50 -14.88 0.12 5.08
CA HIS A 50 -15.94 -0.05 6.07
C HIS A 50 -15.58 -1.20 7.00
N ASN A 51 -15.71 -0.98 8.30
CA ASN A 51 -15.39 -1.97 9.34
C ASN A 51 -13.98 -2.55 9.17
N ILE A 52 -13.04 -1.75 8.71
CA ILE A 52 -11.72 -2.24 8.31
C ILE A 52 -11.00 -2.94 9.47
N ALA A 53 -11.14 -2.42 10.69
CA ALA A 53 -10.50 -3.00 11.88
C ALA A 53 -11.10 -4.36 12.28
N GLN A 54 -12.23 -4.74 11.70
CA GLN A 54 -12.88 -6.04 11.93
C GLN A 54 -12.53 -7.06 10.84
N THR A 55 -11.79 -6.64 9.81
CA THR A 55 -11.50 -7.53 8.68
C THR A 55 -10.32 -8.43 8.97
N GLN A 56 -10.28 -9.56 8.24
CA GLN A 56 -9.17 -10.49 8.34
C GLN A 56 -7.85 -9.82 7.93
N LYS A 57 -7.86 -8.99 6.87
CA LYS A 57 -6.64 -8.31 6.42
C LYS A 57 -6.03 -7.40 7.49
N TRP A 58 -6.87 -6.75 8.31
CA TRP A 58 -6.39 -5.94 9.43
C TRP A 58 -5.68 -6.80 10.47
N HIS A 59 -6.32 -7.89 10.89
CA HIS A 59 -5.75 -8.78 11.91
C HIS A 59 -4.49 -9.49 11.40
N ASP A 60 -4.51 -9.94 10.16
CA ASP A 60 -3.36 -10.62 9.57
C ASP A 60 -2.17 -9.66 9.41
N ALA A 61 -2.42 -8.43 8.96
CA ALA A 61 -1.39 -7.41 8.85
C ALA A 61 -0.81 -7.04 10.21
N GLY A 62 -1.61 -7.10 11.25
CA GLY A 62 -1.14 -6.87 12.62
C GLY A 62 -0.23 -7.98 13.13
N ARG A 63 -0.46 -9.23 12.72
CA ARG A 63 0.38 -10.37 13.12
C ARG A 63 1.64 -10.49 12.28
N HIS A 64 1.51 -10.28 10.97
CA HIS A 64 2.61 -10.39 10.01
C HIS A 64 2.68 -9.06 9.25
N PRO A 65 3.48 -8.11 9.74
CA PRO A 65 3.46 -6.75 9.22
C PRO A 65 4.07 -6.58 7.84
N ARG A 66 4.80 -7.56 7.32
CA ARG A 66 5.32 -7.53 5.97
C ARG A 66 4.24 -8.01 5.01
N VAL A 67 3.82 -7.14 4.08
CA VAL A 67 2.74 -7.41 3.13
C VAL A 67 3.19 -7.07 1.72
N ALA A 68 2.44 -7.56 0.73
CA ALA A 68 2.62 -7.18 -0.66
C ALA A 68 1.35 -6.52 -1.18
N PHE A 69 1.54 -5.53 -2.04
CA PHE A 69 0.45 -4.76 -2.62
C PHE A 69 0.75 -4.57 -4.10
N VAL A 70 -0.26 -4.73 -4.95
CA VAL A 70 -0.09 -4.52 -6.37
C VAL A 70 -1.26 -3.71 -6.94
N VAL A 71 -0.92 -2.80 -7.84
CA VAL A 71 -1.86 -2.11 -8.71
C VAL A 71 -1.49 -2.49 -10.13
N ASP A 72 -2.47 -2.92 -10.92
CA ASP A 72 -2.20 -3.39 -12.28
C ASP A 72 -3.37 -3.13 -13.20
N ASP A 73 -3.08 -2.99 -14.48
CA ASP A 73 -4.07 -2.97 -15.54
C ASP A 73 -3.43 -3.37 -16.88
N VAL A 74 -4.26 -3.46 -17.90
CA VAL A 74 -3.81 -3.77 -19.24
C VAL A 74 -4.42 -2.78 -20.21
N LEU A 75 -3.58 -2.06 -20.93
CA LEU A 75 -4.04 -1.21 -22.03
C LEU A 75 -4.19 -2.03 -23.32
N PRO A 76 -5.16 -1.68 -24.19
CA PRO A 76 -5.30 -2.35 -25.48
C PRO A 76 -4.07 -2.13 -26.37
N PRO A 77 -3.71 -3.08 -27.23
CA PRO A 77 -4.26 -4.43 -27.36
C PRO A 77 -3.76 -5.40 -26.29
N TRP A 78 -2.56 -5.23 -25.77
CA TRP A 78 -1.97 -6.02 -24.70
C TRP A 78 -0.72 -5.32 -24.19
N ARG A 79 -0.95 -4.27 -23.39
CA ARG A 79 0.15 -3.48 -22.79
C ARG A 79 -0.05 -3.44 -21.28
N PRO A 80 0.40 -4.47 -20.56
CA PRO A 80 0.23 -4.53 -19.12
C PRO A 80 1.10 -3.49 -18.40
N ARG A 81 0.55 -2.95 -17.33
CA ARG A 81 1.25 -2.04 -16.42
C ARG A 81 1.04 -2.53 -15.01
N SER A 82 2.04 -2.41 -14.18
CA SER A 82 1.88 -2.76 -12.77
C SER A 82 2.88 -2.02 -11.91
N ILE A 83 2.48 -1.84 -10.65
CA ILE A 83 3.39 -1.44 -9.59
C ILE A 83 3.16 -2.38 -8.40
N GLU A 84 4.19 -3.11 -8.03
CA GLU A 84 4.17 -4.01 -6.88
C GLU A 84 4.98 -3.36 -5.77
N ILE A 85 4.42 -3.38 -4.57
CA ILE A 85 5.03 -2.75 -3.41
C ILE A 85 5.12 -3.79 -2.30
N LEU A 86 6.35 -4.10 -1.89
CA LEU A 86 6.59 -4.82 -0.66
C LEU A 86 6.66 -3.78 0.45
N ALA A 87 5.92 -3.97 1.51
CA ALA A 87 5.74 -2.93 2.53
C ALA A 87 5.68 -3.49 3.94
N ASP A 88 5.97 -2.62 4.89
CA ASP A 88 5.69 -2.85 6.30
C ASP A 88 4.44 -2.06 6.69
N VAL A 89 3.59 -2.69 7.49
CA VAL A 89 2.29 -2.15 7.88
C VAL A 89 2.38 -1.34 9.16
N GLU A 90 1.68 -0.22 9.16
CA GLU A 90 1.33 0.54 10.35
C GLU A 90 -0.19 0.61 10.42
N LEU A 91 -0.78 0.13 11.51
CA LEU A 91 -2.23 0.23 11.74
C LEU A 91 -2.51 1.52 12.49
N LEU A 92 -3.39 2.35 11.95
CA LEU A 92 -3.72 3.65 12.53
C LEU A 92 -5.21 3.70 12.87
N GLU A 93 -5.52 4.32 14.00
CA GLU A 93 -6.90 4.49 14.47
C GLU A 93 -7.61 5.67 13.78
N SER A 94 -6.87 6.54 13.10
CA SER A 94 -7.43 7.71 12.42
C SER A 94 -6.71 7.99 11.11
N GLY A 95 -7.35 8.77 10.25
CA GLY A 95 -6.85 9.15 8.94
C GLY A 95 -7.77 8.71 7.81
N GLY A 96 -8.62 7.72 8.04
CA GLY A 96 -9.54 7.20 7.04
C GLY A 96 -10.70 8.14 6.71
N GLU A 97 -11.06 9.01 7.64
CA GLU A 97 -12.15 9.98 7.46
C GLU A 97 -11.87 10.98 6.34
N GLY A 98 -10.59 11.23 6.03
CA GLY A 98 -10.20 12.07 4.91
C GLY A 98 -10.08 11.33 3.57
N PHE A 99 -10.33 10.03 3.57
CA PHE A 99 -10.12 9.14 2.44
C PHE A 99 -11.32 9.16 1.48
N ALA A 100 -12.49 8.92 2.03
CA ALA A 100 -13.76 9.00 1.31
C ALA A 100 -14.90 9.09 2.32
N ARG A 101 -16.00 9.67 1.87
CA ARG A 101 -17.18 9.84 2.72
C ARG A 101 -17.72 8.47 3.15
N GLY A 102 -17.99 8.29 4.43
CA GLY A 102 -18.60 7.09 4.98
C GLY A 102 -17.65 5.96 5.29
N LEU A 103 -16.35 6.17 5.13
CA LEU A 103 -15.36 5.18 5.57
C LEU A 103 -15.04 5.35 7.05
N ASP A 104 -14.56 4.27 7.65
CA ASP A 104 -14.09 4.28 9.03
C ASP A 104 -12.83 5.14 9.15
N PRO A 105 -12.55 5.67 10.37
CA PRO A 105 -11.33 6.43 10.59
C PRO A 105 -10.05 5.58 10.52
N GLN A 106 -10.13 4.29 10.80
CA GLN A 106 -8.96 3.42 10.82
C GLN A 106 -8.42 3.19 9.42
N ILE A 107 -7.09 3.11 9.30
CA ILE A 107 -6.42 2.82 8.05
C ILE A 107 -5.29 1.80 8.24
N ILE A 108 -5.01 1.07 7.17
CA ILE A 108 -3.80 0.27 7.04
C ILE A 108 -2.83 1.11 6.22
N ARG A 109 -1.73 1.53 6.82
CA ARG A 109 -0.71 2.33 6.13
C ARG A 109 0.44 1.43 5.72
N LEU A 110 0.77 1.48 4.43
CA LEU A 110 1.86 0.69 3.87
C LEU A 110 3.09 1.58 3.69
N HIS A 111 4.17 1.23 4.40
CA HIS A 111 5.47 1.87 4.24
C HIS A 111 6.28 1.03 3.25
N PRO A 112 6.49 1.49 2.02
CA PRO A 112 7.18 0.69 1.02
C PRO A 112 8.63 0.40 1.41
N VAL A 113 9.07 -0.83 1.17
CA VAL A 113 10.47 -1.24 1.33
C VAL A 113 11.09 -1.66 0.01
N LYS A 114 10.26 -2.05 -0.95
CA LYS A 114 10.69 -2.37 -2.30
C LYS A 114 9.58 -2.05 -3.28
N ILE A 115 9.94 -1.45 -4.40
CA ILE A 115 9.00 -1.13 -5.47
C ILE A 115 9.48 -1.83 -6.74
N ILE A 116 8.57 -2.53 -7.41
CA ILE A 116 8.80 -3.11 -8.72
C ILE A 116 7.72 -2.56 -9.65
N ALA A 117 8.11 -1.68 -10.56
CA ALA A 117 7.19 -1.07 -11.52
C ALA A 117 7.52 -1.55 -12.93
N TRP A 118 6.47 -1.73 -13.73
CA TRP A 118 6.59 -2.32 -15.04
C TRP A 118 5.55 -1.74 -15.97
N GLY A 119 5.98 -1.36 -17.19
CA GLY A 119 5.07 -0.78 -18.18
C GLY A 119 4.65 0.65 -17.91
N ILE A 120 5.25 1.34 -16.93
CA ILE A 120 4.93 2.71 -16.53
C ILE A 120 6.00 3.67 -17.04
N ASP A 121 7.24 3.48 -16.65
CA ASP A 121 8.39 4.17 -17.22
C ASP A 121 8.98 3.34 -18.36
N GLU A 122 9.90 3.91 -19.14
CA GLU A 122 10.48 3.22 -20.29
C GLU A 122 11.14 1.90 -19.92
N LYS A 123 11.71 1.82 -18.71
CA LYS A 123 12.38 0.63 -18.23
C LYS A 123 11.68 0.12 -16.99
N ARG A 124 11.72 -1.20 -16.81
CA ARG A 124 11.30 -1.81 -15.55
C ARG A 124 12.10 -1.20 -14.40
N GLN A 125 11.40 -0.78 -13.37
CA GLN A 125 12.00 -0.26 -12.15
C GLN A 125 11.92 -1.34 -11.07
N SER A 126 13.05 -1.64 -10.43
CA SER A 126 13.06 -2.53 -9.27
C SER A 126 14.06 -1.95 -8.29
N ARG A 127 13.58 -1.52 -7.13
CA ARG A 127 14.45 -0.82 -6.18
C ARG A 127 13.98 -0.96 -4.75
N LYS A 128 14.94 -1.00 -3.85
CA LYS A 128 14.68 -0.90 -2.41
C LYS A 128 14.58 0.57 -2.04
N VAL A 129 13.65 0.92 -1.16
CA VAL A 129 13.34 2.33 -0.94
C VAL A 129 13.33 2.70 0.53
N THR A 130 13.14 2.19 1.58
CA THR A 130 12.58 2.84 2.75
C THR A 130 13.08 2.52 4.13
N ALA A 131 14.28 2.08 4.32
CA ALA A 131 14.78 1.98 5.70
C ALA A 131 14.59 3.31 6.45
N MET A 132 14.87 4.43 5.78
CA MET A 132 14.70 5.77 6.37
C MET A 132 13.26 6.11 6.71
N ARG A 133 12.29 5.72 5.88
CA ARG A 133 10.87 6.03 6.11
C ARG A 133 10.34 5.29 7.35
N ILE A 134 10.67 4.04 7.47
CA ILE A 134 10.25 3.23 8.62
C ILE A 134 10.88 3.76 9.89
N GLU A 135 12.17 4.12 9.87
CA GLU A 135 12.87 4.70 11.01
C GLU A 135 12.25 6.02 11.44
N ALA A 136 11.92 6.90 10.49
CA ALA A 136 11.25 8.16 10.79
C ALA A 136 9.88 7.94 11.42
N SER A 137 9.12 6.98 10.93
CA SER A 137 7.81 6.62 11.50
C SER A 137 7.95 6.10 12.94
N ALA A 138 8.92 5.22 13.18
CA ALA A 138 9.19 4.70 14.52
C ALA A 138 9.60 5.82 15.48
N ASN A 139 10.42 6.78 15.02
CA ASN A 139 10.84 7.93 15.82
C ASN A 139 9.69 8.87 16.18
N GLN A 140 8.58 8.79 15.47
CA GLN A 140 7.36 9.53 15.77
C GLN A 140 6.42 8.76 16.69
N ASN A 141 6.90 7.69 17.31
CA ASN A 141 6.11 6.82 18.21
C ASN A 141 4.94 6.12 17.51
N HIS A 142 5.03 5.94 16.22
CA HIS A 142 4.07 5.10 15.50
C HIS A 142 4.46 3.63 15.68
N VAL A 143 3.46 2.77 15.79
CA VAL A 143 3.67 1.33 15.86
C VAL A 143 3.58 0.75 14.45
N ILE A 144 4.68 0.17 13.99
CA ILE A 144 4.71 -0.56 12.74
C ILE A 144 4.55 -2.04 13.09
N VAL A 145 3.53 -2.64 12.55
CA VAL A 145 3.15 -4.02 12.85
C VAL A 145 3.16 -4.89 11.61
#